data_0deca062040e7a6e242195eb4271933d
#
_entry.id   0deca062040e7a6e242195eb4271933d
#
_cell.length_a   1.000
_cell.length_b   1.000
_cell.length_c   1.000
_cell.angle_alpha   90.00
_cell.angle_beta   90.00
_cell.angle_gamma   90.00
#
_symmetry.space_group_name_H-M   'P 1'
#
loop_
_entity.id
_entity.type
_entity.pdbx_description
1 polymer ?
#
loop_
_entity_poly.entity_id
_entity_poly.type
_entity_poly.pdbx_seq_one_letter_code
_entity_poly.pdbx_strand_id
1 'polypeptide(L)'
;MILGVVALLFAGVIYAWSILKAPLGEEFGWTGSQLALNFTLTMCFFCLGGFVGGLISKRIGSRLSLILAAALGGLGFFLTSRLTAGSLSMLYISYGVMAGLGIGIAYNVIISTVSAWFPDKKGLCSGVLMMGFGSSALVVGKLASALMEGPGWRTAFLVIGLCLAAFLVVAGLILRKPGEGDTLPAAEKKAAAGGEDFVTEDYPTAKMLRRLSFWQAFLCIVCMSAVGNTVISFARDLCLSVGAGAALATTLVGVLSVCNGLGRIVVGALFDKLGRKKTMLFANLLTIVAADITLVAVLSHSLPVCILGLCLTGFSYGAGPTITSAFTSAFYGTKYFPVNFSVMNFNLMFASFMATAASGLLESTGGYVGPFVFLLGLAVVSLLLNLSIKRP
;
A
#
# COMPACT_ATOMS: atom_id res chain seq x y z
N MET A 1 3.38 17.73 -8.07
CA MET A 1 3.50 16.32 -8.45
C MET A 1 4.80 15.69 -7.96
N ILE A 2 5.99 16.06 -8.50
CA ILE A 2 7.29 15.43 -8.17
C ILE A 2 7.56 15.34 -6.67
N LEU A 3 7.43 16.45 -5.94
CA LEU A 3 7.61 16.47 -4.48
C LEU A 3 6.67 15.49 -3.76
N GLY A 4 5.42 15.36 -4.21
CA GLY A 4 4.48 14.37 -3.64
C GLY A 4 4.93 12.94 -3.88
N VAL A 5 5.46 12.63 -5.07
CA VAL A 5 6.01 11.30 -5.40
C VAL A 5 7.22 10.98 -4.53
N VAL A 6 8.16 11.92 -4.37
CA VAL A 6 9.36 11.72 -3.54
C VAL A 6 8.99 11.56 -2.06
N ALA A 7 8.09 12.39 -1.53
CA ALA A 7 7.62 12.25 -0.15
C ALA A 7 6.94 10.89 0.09
N LEU A 8 6.12 10.43 -0.88
CA LEU A 8 5.47 9.12 -0.82
C LEU A 8 6.46 7.96 -1.04
N LEU A 9 7.56 8.16 -1.77
CA LEU A 9 8.63 7.17 -1.90
C LEU A 9 9.25 6.84 -0.53
N PHE A 10 9.56 7.86 0.28
CA PHE A 10 10.07 7.65 1.63
C PHE A 10 8.97 7.13 2.57
N ALA A 11 7.74 7.60 2.45
CA ALA A 11 6.61 7.10 3.24
C ALA A 11 6.29 5.63 2.95
N GLY A 12 6.58 5.13 1.74
CA GLY A 12 6.40 3.72 1.36
C GLY A 12 7.37 2.74 2.01
N VAL A 13 8.28 3.18 2.87
CA VAL A 13 9.26 2.35 3.60
C VAL A 13 8.64 1.16 4.32
N ILE A 14 7.35 1.20 4.65
CA ILE A 14 6.62 0.06 5.22
C ILE A 14 6.68 -1.20 4.33
N TYR A 15 6.84 -1.05 3.01
CA TYR A 15 7.02 -2.17 2.09
C TYR A 15 8.45 -2.74 2.07
N ALA A 16 9.41 -2.04 2.69
CA ALA A 16 10.75 -2.56 2.93
C ALA A 16 10.87 -3.33 4.26
N TRP A 17 9.75 -3.58 4.97
CA TRP A 17 9.75 -4.23 6.28
C TRP A 17 10.45 -5.60 6.27
N SER A 18 10.29 -6.41 5.22
CA SER A 18 10.99 -7.69 5.08
C SER A 18 12.52 -7.56 5.13
N ILE A 19 13.06 -6.41 4.72
CA ILE A 19 14.50 -6.07 4.80
C ILE A 19 14.83 -5.53 6.20
N LEU A 20 14.02 -4.58 6.68
CA LEU A 20 14.25 -3.88 7.95
C LEU A 20 14.14 -4.77 9.19
N LYS A 21 13.29 -5.81 9.15
CA LYS A 21 13.07 -6.74 10.27
C LYS A 21 14.24 -7.69 10.52
N ALA A 22 15.04 -8.01 9.47
CA ALA A 22 16.06 -9.06 9.53
C ALA A 22 17.07 -8.86 10.68
N PRO A 23 17.76 -7.70 10.79
CA PRO A 23 18.73 -7.50 11.87
C PRO A 23 18.09 -7.44 13.26
N LEU A 24 16.79 -7.08 13.36
CA LEU A 24 16.07 -7.08 14.63
C LEU A 24 15.80 -8.50 15.13
N GLY A 25 15.43 -9.41 14.21
CA GLY A 25 15.29 -10.83 14.51
C GLY A 25 16.60 -11.46 14.93
N GLU A 26 17.69 -11.16 14.24
CA GLU A 26 19.04 -11.68 14.52
C GLU A 26 19.60 -11.18 15.86
N GLU A 27 19.48 -9.87 16.16
CA GLU A 27 20.06 -9.28 17.37
C GLU A 27 19.24 -9.60 18.63
N PHE A 28 17.89 -9.57 18.52
CA PHE A 28 17.01 -9.70 19.69
C PHE A 28 16.36 -11.07 19.84
N GLY A 29 16.53 -11.98 18.88
CA GLY A 29 15.92 -13.30 18.90
C GLY A 29 14.38 -13.29 18.75
N TRP A 30 13.83 -12.21 18.16
CA TRP A 30 12.38 -12.12 17.97
C TRP A 30 11.90 -13.05 16.87
N THR A 31 10.78 -13.72 17.13
CA THR A 31 10.20 -14.69 16.19
C THR A 31 9.61 -14.03 14.95
N GLY A 32 9.50 -14.81 13.87
CA GLY A 32 8.85 -14.35 12.63
C GLY A 32 7.43 -13.86 12.84
N SER A 33 6.66 -14.52 13.70
CA SER A 33 5.29 -14.13 14.07
C SER A 33 5.23 -12.79 14.82
N GLN A 34 6.17 -12.54 15.75
CA GLN A 34 6.26 -11.25 16.44
C GLN A 34 6.57 -10.09 15.49
N LEU A 35 7.48 -10.32 14.55
CA LEU A 35 7.83 -9.33 13.52
C LEU A 35 6.72 -9.16 12.46
N ALA A 36 5.97 -10.22 12.15
CA ALA A 36 4.78 -10.14 11.31
C ALA A 36 3.65 -9.35 11.99
N LEU A 37 3.46 -9.52 13.31
CA LEU A 37 2.50 -8.73 14.08
C LEU A 37 2.84 -7.24 14.01
N ASN A 38 4.12 -6.86 14.08
CA ASN A 38 4.51 -5.47 13.92
C ASN A 38 4.09 -4.89 12.55
N PHE A 39 4.24 -5.65 11.46
CA PHE A 39 3.76 -5.24 10.14
C PHE A 39 2.23 -5.05 10.12
N THR A 40 1.49 -5.97 10.72
CA THR A 40 0.02 -5.86 10.84
C THR A 40 -0.39 -4.61 11.61
N LEU A 41 0.27 -4.34 12.75
CA LEU A 41 0.04 -3.11 13.52
C LEU A 41 0.34 -1.86 12.68
N THR A 42 1.47 -1.87 11.95
CA THR A 42 1.83 -0.76 11.05
C THR A 42 0.74 -0.52 10.01
N MET A 43 0.17 -1.56 9.40
CA MET A 43 -0.92 -1.44 8.43
C MET A 43 -2.23 -0.96 9.07
N CYS A 44 -2.56 -1.42 10.27
CA CYS A 44 -3.72 -0.94 11.02
C CYS A 44 -3.61 0.56 11.29
N PHE A 45 -2.48 1.00 11.83
CA PHE A 45 -2.26 2.40 12.17
C PHE A 45 -2.01 3.28 10.95
N PHE A 46 -1.49 2.74 9.85
CA PHE A 46 -1.48 3.40 8.54
C PHE A 46 -2.90 3.72 8.06
N CYS A 47 -3.82 2.77 8.11
CA CYS A 47 -5.21 3.00 7.72
C CYS A 47 -5.91 4.01 8.65
N LEU A 48 -5.73 3.87 9.97
CA LEU A 48 -6.23 4.83 10.96
C LEU A 48 -5.63 6.22 10.74
N GLY A 49 -4.33 6.31 10.50
CA GLY A 49 -3.64 7.56 10.17
C GLY A 49 -4.20 8.21 8.90
N GLY A 50 -4.50 7.43 7.86
CA GLY A 50 -5.17 7.90 6.65
C GLY A 50 -6.54 8.51 6.95
N PHE A 51 -7.34 7.85 7.79
CA PHE A 51 -8.65 8.34 8.22
C PHE A 51 -8.52 9.63 9.04
N VAL A 52 -7.66 9.65 10.05
CA VAL A 52 -7.36 10.83 10.86
C VAL A 52 -6.86 11.97 9.96
N GLY A 53 -5.92 11.70 9.04
CA GLY A 53 -5.41 12.66 8.07
C GLY A 53 -6.50 13.27 7.18
N GLY A 54 -7.46 12.45 6.73
CA GLY A 54 -8.64 12.91 5.98
C GLY A 54 -9.53 13.87 6.78
N LEU A 55 -9.68 13.64 8.09
CA LEU A 55 -10.47 14.50 8.99
C LEU A 55 -9.73 15.78 9.37
N ILE A 56 -8.49 15.65 9.85
CA ILE A 56 -7.73 16.81 10.37
C ILE A 56 -7.33 17.77 9.26
N SER A 57 -7.03 17.28 8.05
CA SER A 57 -6.66 18.15 6.93
C SER A 57 -7.78 19.10 6.50
N LYS A 58 -9.03 18.79 6.85
CA LYS A 58 -10.17 19.71 6.65
C LYS A 58 -10.21 20.84 7.69
N ARG A 59 -9.69 20.58 8.91
CA ARG A 59 -9.73 21.52 10.04
C ARG A 59 -8.47 22.38 10.12
N ILE A 60 -7.30 21.75 10.08
CA ILE A 60 -6.01 22.43 10.26
C ILE A 60 -5.21 22.61 8.95
N GLY A 61 -5.78 22.17 7.82
CA GLY A 61 -5.15 22.28 6.51
C GLY A 61 -4.09 21.18 6.24
N SER A 62 -3.64 21.11 4.98
CA SER A 62 -2.65 20.12 4.54
C SER A 62 -1.27 20.35 5.17
N ARG A 63 -0.86 21.63 5.36
CA ARG A 63 0.45 22.01 5.90
C ARG A 63 0.68 21.44 7.29
N LEU A 64 -0.19 21.78 8.25
CA LEU A 64 -0.04 21.31 9.64
C LEU A 64 -0.22 19.79 9.76
N SER A 65 -1.09 19.22 8.94
CA SER A 65 -1.28 17.76 8.91
C SER A 65 -0.01 17.01 8.47
N LEU A 66 0.73 17.55 7.48
CA LEU A 66 1.99 16.94 7.03
C LEU A 66 3.13 17.16 8.03
N ILE A 67 3.17 18.29 8.74
CA ILE A 67 4.14 18.52 9.82
C ILE A 67 3.87 17.54 10.98
N LEU A 68 2.62 17.32 11.35
CA LEU A 68 2.26 16.32 12.35
C LEU A 68 2.66 14.90 11.90
N ALA A 69 2.43 14.57 10.64
CA ALA A 69 2.86 13.30 10.05
C ALA A 69 4.38 13.11 10.10
N ALA A 70 5.14 14.17 9.80
CA ALA A 70 6.58 14.19 9.88
C ALA A 70 7.09 13.96 11.31
N ALA A 71 6.46 14.62 12.29
CA ALA A 71 6.81 14.45 13.70
C ALA A 71 6.55 13.02 14.19
N LEU A 72 5.36 12.47 13.90
CA LEU A 72 4.99 11.10 14.29
C LEU A 72 5.89 10.06 13.59
N GLY A 73 6.07 10.17 12.28
CA GLY A 73 6.90 9.25 11.52
C GLY A 73 8.37 9.33 11.94
N GLY A 74 8.93 10.52 11.98
CA GLY A 74 10.33 10.77 12.38
C GLY A 74 10.62 10.29 13.81
N LEU A 75 9.75 10.61 14.77
CA LEU A 75 9.90 10.16 16.16
C LEU A 75 9.74 8.63 16.28
N GLY A 76 8.82 8.04 15.51
CA GLY A 76 8.65 6.58 15.47
C GLY A 76 9.94 5.88 15.02
N PHE A 77 10.54 6.32 13.91
CA PHE A 77 11.81 5.79 13.43
C PHE A 77 12.99 6.07 14.38
N PHE A 78 13.05 7.26 14.98
CA PHE A 78 14.06 7.60 15.98
C PHE A 78 13.98 6.66 17.19
N LEU A 79 12.81 6.45 17.77
CA LEU A 79 12.61 5.54 18.89
C LEU A 79 12.96 4.09 18.51
N THR A 80 12.59 3.67 17.29
CA THR A 80 12.96 2.34 16.77
C THR A 80 14.48 2.17 16.68
N SER A 81 15.24 3.22 16.32
CA SER A 81 16.71 3.19 16.30
C SER A 81 17.34 3.01 17.70
N ARG A 82 16.57 3.22 18.77
CA ARG A 82 17.00 3.12 20.17
C ARG A 82 16.54 1.84 20.88
N LEU A 83 16.01 0.85 20.14
CA LEU A 83 15.57 -0.43 20.70
C LEU A 83 16.73 -1.16 21.42
N THR A 84 16.36 -1.82 22.52
CA THR A 84 17.24 -2.66 23.35
C THR A 84 16.65 -4.05 23.54
N ALA A 85 17.41 -5.00 24.05
CA ALA A 85 16.93 -6.33 24.38
C ALA A 85 15.69 -6.25 25.28
N GLY A 86 14.65 -7.03 24.97
CA GLY A 86 13.38 -7.03 25.70
C GLY A 86 12.38 -5.93 25.34
N SER A 87 12.70 -5.05 24.38
CA SER A 87 11.85 -3.90 24.00
C SER A 87 10.89 -4.16 22.83
N LEU A 88 10.36 -5.39 22.66
CA LEU A 88 9.42 -5.73 21.60
C LEU A 88 8.16 -4.84 21.60
N SER A 89 7.61 -4.54 22.78
CA SER A 89 6.48 -3.61 22.92
C SER A 89 6.82 -2.20 22.43
N MET A 90 8.07 -1.76 22.63
CA MET A 90 8.54 -0.47 22.12
C MET A 90 8.62 -0.46 20.59
N LEU A 91 9.01 -1.58 19.92
CA LEU A 91 8.93 -1.72 18.48
C LEU A 91 7.49 -1.55 17.99
N TYR A 92 6.53 -2.22 18.64
CA TYR A 92 5.11 -2.12 18.27
C TYR A 92 4.58 -0.68 18.40
N ILE A 93 4.98 0.03 19.46
CA ILE A 93 4.56 1.43 19.67
C ILE A 93 5.29 2.36 18.69
N SER A 94 6.61 2.26 18.56
CA SER A 94 7.39 3.21 17.78
C SER A 94 7.20 3.02 16.26
N TYR A 95 7.49 1.83 15.76
CA TYR A 95 7.34 1.55 14.33
C TYR A 95 5.88 1.24 13.95
N GLY A 96 5.22 0.34 14.70
CA GLY A 96 3.86 -0.08 14.42
C GLY A 96 2.87 1.08 14.52
N VAL A 97 2.78 1.70 15.68
CA VAL A 97 1.77 2.74 15.96
C VAL A 97 2.21 4.11 15.41
N MET A 98 3.33 4.65 15.88
CA MET A 98 3.69 6.04 15.59
C MET A 98 4.10 6.24 14.13
N ALA A 99 5.00 5.42 13.60
CA ALA A 99 5.39 5.52 12.20
C ALA A 99 4.21 5.17 11.28
N GLY A 100 3.43 4.13 11.59
CA GLY A 100 2.22 3.76 10.86
C GLY A 100 1.23 4.92 10.75
N LEU A 101 0.87 5.57 11.88
CA LEU A 101 -0.02 6.75 11.90
C LEU A 101 0.54 7.90 11.07
N GLY A 102 1.81 8.27 11.28
CA GLY A 102 2.46 9.36 10.55
C GLY A 102 2.44 9.13 9.04
N ILE A 103 2.84 7.94 8.61
CA ILE A 103 2.85 7.55 7.19
C ILE A 103 1.43 7.56 6.61
N GLY A 104 0.44 7.06 7.35
CA GLY A 104 -0.96 7.05 6.92
C GLY A 104 -1.54 8.46 6.74
N ILE A 105 -1.29 9.38 7.68
CA ILE A 105 -1.66 10.79 7.56
C ILE A 105 -1.04 11.39 6.30
N ALA A 106 0.28 11.23 6.11
CA ALA A 106 1.02 11.75 4.97
C ALA A 106 0.45 11.23 3.65
N TYR A 107 0.22 9.92 3.54
CA TYR A 107 -0.32 9.26 2.35
C TYR A 107 -1.64 9.88 1.90
N ASN A 108 -2.61 9.96 2.80
CA ASN A 108 -3.93 10.52 2.47
C ASN A 108 -3.86 12.01 2.14
N VAL A 109 -3.14 12.79 2.94
CA VAL A 109 -3.06 14.25 2.78
C VAL A 109 -2.34 14.63 1.47
N ILE A 110 -1.24 13.94 1.12
CA ILE A 110 -0.52 14.20 -0.12
C ILE A 110 -1.39 13.83 -1.31
N ILE A 111 -1.99 12.63 -1.33
CA ILE A 111 -2.83 12.18 -2.46
C ILE A 111 -4.02 13.13 -2.63
N SER A 112 -4.74 13.44 -1.57
CA SER A 112 -5.93 14.31 -1.67
C SER A 112 -5.59 15.75 -2.05
N THR A 113 -4.44 16.26 -1.60
CA THR A 113 -4.00 17.64 -1.90
C THR A 113 -3.50 17.78 -3.34
N VAL A 114 -2.67 16.84 -3.79
CA VAL A 114 -2.09 16.91 -5.15
C VAL A 114 -3.13 16.54 -6.21
N SER A 115 -3.97 15.52 -5.97
CA SER A 115 -5.03 15.13 -6.93
C SER A 115 -6.09 16.22 -7.13
N ALA A 116 -6.25 17.13 -6.18
CA ALA A 116 -7.17 18.27 -6.34
C ALA A 116 -6.74 19.25 -7.45
N TRP A 117 -5.45 19.27 -7.83
CA TRP A 117 -4.90 20.07 -8.94
C TRP A 117 -5.13 19.45 -10.33
N PHE A 118 -5.53 18.18 -10.39
CA PHE A 118 -5.70 17.41 -11.62
C PHE A 118 -7.10 16.80 -11.71
N PRO A 119 -8.16 17.61 -11.79
CA PRO A 119 -9.54 17.11 -11.81
C PRO A 119 -9.87 16.30 -13.05
N ASP A 120 -9.14 16.51 -14.17
CA ASP A 120 -9.27 15.82 -15.46
C ASP A 120 -8.62 14.44 -15.51
N LYS A 121 -7.60 14.18 -14.65
CA LYS A 121 -6.75 12.96 -14.69
C LYS A 121 -6.51 12.41 -13.27
N LYS A 122 -7.56 12.28 -12.47
CA LYS A 122 -7.45 11.85 -11.06
C LYS A 122 -6.87 10.46 -10.90
N GLY A 123 -7.27 9.51 -11.74
CA GLY A 123 -6.77 8.13 -11.73
C GLY A 123 -5.26 8.09 -12.02
N LEU A 124 -4.83 8.73 -13.10
CA LEU A 124 -3.43 8.81 -13.45
C LEU A 124 -2.61 9.56 -12.39
N CYS A 125 -3.11 10.69 -11.89
CA CYS A 125 -2.41 11.47 -10.86
C CYS A 125 -2.21 10.67 -9.57
N SER A 126 -3.27 10.03 -9.08
CA SER A 126 -3.17 9.17 -7.90
C SER A 126 -2.28 7.96 -8.15
N GLY A 127 -2.35 7.35 -9.34
CA GLY A 127 -1.48 6.25 -9.74
C GLY A 127 0.00 6.61 -9.71
N VAL A 128 0.37 7.77 -10.27
CA VAL A 128 1.76 8.28 -10.27
C VAL A 128 2.24 8.60 -8.85
N LEU A 129 1.41 9.22 -8.02
CA LEU A 129 1.73 9.47 -6.62
C LEU A 129 1.94 8.16 -5.84
N MET A 130 1.02 7.23 -6.01
CA MET A 130 1.07 5.93 -5.37
C MET A 130 2.20 5.05 -5.90
N MET A 131 2.68 5.25 -7.15
CA MET A 131 3.86 4.58 -7.67
C MET A 131 5.09 4.88 -6.81
N GLY A 132 5.29 6.15 -6.43
CA GLY A 132 6.38 6.51 -5.52
C GLY A 132 6.34 5.67 -4.24
N PHE A 133 5.16 5.59 -3.61
CA PHE A 133 4.95 4.76 -2.42
C PHE A 133 5.19 3.26 -2.69
N GLY A 134 4.68 2.74 -3.82
CA GLY A 134 4.80 1.33 -4.20
C GLY A 134 6.22 0.90 -4.54
N SER A 135 7.04 1.79 -5.09
CA SER A 135 8.43 1.52 -5.51
C SER A 135 9.46 1.74 -4.40
N SER A 136 9.00 2.07 -3.19
CA SER A 136 9.86 2.44 -2.07
C SER A 136 10.90 1.37 -1.72
N ALA A 137 10.53 0.09 -1.71
CA ALA A 137 11.46 -0.97 -1.33
C ALA A 137 12.66 -1.08 -2.28
N LEU A 138 12.55 -0.63 -3.52
CA LEU A 138 13.70 -0.57 -4.43
C LEU A 138 14.73 0.48 -4.00
N VAL A 139 14.27 1.68 -3.66
CA VAL A 139 15.15 2.81 -3.35
C VAL A 139 15.51 2.81 -1.85
N VAL A 140 14.49 2.86 -1.00
CA VAL A 140 14.67 2.92 0.45
C VAL A 140 15.17 1.59 1.00
N GLY A 141 14.77 0.44 0.42
CA GLY A 141 15.26 -0.88 0.79
C GLY A 141 16.76 -1.04 0.50
N LYS A 142 17.24 -0.58 -0.67
CA LYS A 142 18.69 -0.59 -0.98
C LYS A 142 19.47 0.35 -0.09
N LEU A 143 18.94 1.55 0.18
CA LEU A 143 19.52 2.48 1.14
C LEU A 143 19.61 1.84 2.53
N ALA A 144 18.55 1.19 2.98
CA ALA A 144 18.53 0.49 4.26
C ALA A 144 19.58 -0.60 4.32
N SER A 145 19.68 -1.47 3.30
CA SER A 145 20.67 -2.54 3.25
C SER A 145 22.10 -1.99 3.31
N ALA A 146 22.40 -0.98 2.50
CA ALA A 146 23.74 -0.36 2.50
C ALA A 146 24.10 0.28 3.86
N LEU A 147 23.13 0.92 4.53
CA LEU A 147 23.34 1.48 5.86
C LEU A 147 23.47 0.39 6.94
N MET A 148 22.79 -0.74 6.78
CA MET A 148 22.87 -1.87 7.72
C MET A 148 24.21 -2.60 7.63
N GLU A 149 24.74 -2.77 6.41
CA GLU A 149 26.04 -3.40 6.16
C GLU A 149 27.21 -2.52 6.64
N GLY A 150 27.05 -1.20 6.64
CA GLY A 150 28.07 -0.24 7.10
C GLY A 150 27.90 0.15 8.59
N PRO A 151 27.26 1.29 8.88
CA PRO A 151 27.14 1.81 10.25
C PRO A 151 26.12 1.07 11.14
N GLY A 152 25.38 0.11 10.59
CA GLY A 152 24.44 -0.75 11.30
C GLY A 152 22.98 -0.30 11.23
N TRP A 153 22.08 -1.20 11.63
CA TRP A 153 20.66 -1.03 11.51
C TRP A 153 20.09 0.18 12.30
N ARG A 154 20.68 0.52 13.45
CA ARG A 154 20.26 1.68 14.24
C ARG A 154 20.41 2.97 13.44
N THR A 155 21.53 3.11 12.73
CA THR A 155 21.79 4.25 11.84
C THR A 155 20.86 4.23 10.64
N ALA A 156 20.55 3.04 10.09
CA ALA A 156 19.61 2.90 8.99
C ALA A 156 18.22 3.42 9.37
N PHE A 157 17.67 3.02 10.51
CA PHE A 157 16.39 3.55 11.00
C PHE A 157 16.43 5.06 11.25
N LEU A 158 17.50 5.56 11.86
CA LEU A 158 17.65 6.99 12.12
C LEU A 158 17.68 7.80 10.82
N VAL A 159 18.53 7.44 9.86
CA VAL A 159 18.68 8.16 8.59
C VAL A 159 17.39 8.13 7.78
N ILE A 160 16.75 6.95 7.65
CA ILE A 160 15.50 6.83 6.92
C ILE A 160 14.40 7.68 7.58
N GLY A 161 14.32 7.67 8.92
CA GLY A 161 13.36 8.48 9.67
C GLY A 161 13.58 9.98 9.48
N LEU A 162 14.85 10.44 9.47
CA LEU A 162 15.19 11.84 9.21
C LEU A 162 14.84 12.25 7.77
N CYS A 163 15.14 11.40 6.78
CA CYS A 163 14.75 11.65 5.39
C CYS A 163 13.22 11.73 5.25
N LEU A 164 12.49 10.78 5.82
CA LEU A 164 11.01 10.79 5.82
C LEU A 164 10.49 12.10 6.42
N ALA A 165 10.96 12.48 7.61
CA ALA A 165 10.53 13.70 8.28
C ALA A 165 10.86 14.95 7.46
N ALA A 166 12.07 15.05 6.91
CA ALA A 166 12.49 16.18 6.10
C ALA A 166 11.62 16.35 4.85
N PHE A 167 11.39 15.26 4.08
CA PHE A 167 10.55 15.35 2.88
C PHE A 167 9.08 15.66 3.20
N LEU A 168 8.55 15.17 4.32
CA LEU A 168 7.19 15.50 4.76
C LEU A 168 7.07 16.96 5.22
N VAL A 169 8.08 17.51 5.90
CA VAL A 169 8.10 18.93 6.26
C VAL A 169 8.15 19.79 5.00
N VAL A 170 9.07 19.50 4.08
CA VAL A 170 9.17 20.22 2.80
C VAL A 170 7.86 20.13 2.00
N ALA A 171 7.24 18.94 1.95
CA ALA A 171 5.93 18.76 1.33
C ALA A 171 4.85 19.62 2.03
N GLY A 172 4.85 19.67 3.36
CA GLY A 172 3.93 20.51 4.14
C GLY A 172 4.11 22.00 3.88
N LEU A 173 5.32 22.48 3.64
CA LEU A 173 5.58 23.88 3.33
C LEU A 173 5.15 24.28 1.92
N ILE A 174 5.26 23.37 0.94
CA ILE A 174 5.08 23.66 -0.48
C ILE A 174 3.69 23.23 -0.99
N LEU A 175 3.18 22.07 -0.56
CA LEU A 175 1.92 21.54 -1.07
C LEU A 175 0.71 22.27 -0.46
N ARG A 176 -0.13 22.82 -1.33
CA ARG A 176 -1.42 23.44 -0.96
C ARG A 176 -2.55 22.91 -1.84
N LYS A 177 -3.77 22.97 -1.38
CA LYS A 177 -4.94 22.75 -2.22
C LYS A 177 -5.16 23.98 -3.12
N PRO A 178 -5.77 23.80 -4.30
CA PRO A 178 -6.17 24.92 -5.13
C PRO A 178 -7.19 25.80 -4.37
N GLY A 179 -7.02 27.13 -4.50
CA GLY A 179 -7.93 28.16 -3.97
C GLY A 179 -8.92 28.66 -5.05
N GLU A 180 -9.83 29.55 -4.68
CA GLU A 180 -10.87 30.09 -5.59
C GLU A 180 -10.30 30.87 -6.79
N GLY A 181 -9.05 31.38 -6.72
CA GLY A 181 -8.38 32.11 -7.79
C GLY A 181 -7.45 31.25 -8.68
N ASP A 182 -7.30 29.97 -8.40
CA ASP A 182 -6.41 29.11 -9.17
C ASP A 182 -7.13 28.58 -10.43
N THR A 183 -6.50 28.75 -11.61
CA THR A 183 -7.00 28.18 -12.87
C THR A 183 -6.72 26.68 -12.90
N LEU A 184 -7.76 25.88 -12.74
CA LEU A 184 -7.66 24.42 -12.87
C LEU A 184 -7.90 24.01 -14.33
N PRO A 185 -7.23 22.93 -14.83
CA PRO A 185 -7.60 22.31 -16.08
C PRO A 185 -9.11 22.04 -16.06
N ALA A 186 -9.82 22.49 -17.10
CA ALA A 186 -11.24 22.21 -17.21
C ALA A 186 -11.44 20.70 -17.06
N ALA A 187 -12.20 20.30 -16.05
CA ALA A 187 -12.69 18.94 -16.02
C ALA A 187 -13.54 18.80 -17.27
N GLU A 188 -12.94 18.35 -18.39
CA GLU A 188 -13.72 17.88 -19.51
C GLU A 188 -14.77 16.97 -18.89
N LYS A 189 -16.04 17.37 -19.03
CA LYS A 189 -17.15 16.42 -18.93
C LYS A 189 -16.89 15.43 -20.04
N LYS A 190 -15.94 14.51 -19.82
CA LYS A 190 -15.90 13.28 -20.57
C LYS A 190 -17.22 12.62 -20.23
N ALA A 191 -18.22 12.92 -21.08
CA ALA A 191 -19.22 11.94 -21.42
C ALA A 191 -18.39 10.72 -21.76
N ALA A 192 -18.19 9.87 -20.74
CA ALA A 192 -17.23 8.79 -20.79
C ALA A 192 -17.51 7.97 -22.03
N ALA A 193 -16.51 7.73 -22.81
CA ALA A 193 -16.43 6.55 -23.65
C ALA A 193 -16.58 5.36 -22.70
N GLY A 194 -17.82 4.92 -22.43
CA GLY A 194 -18.16 3.91 -21.43
C GLY A 194 -19.25 4.37 -20.47
N GLY A 195 -20.29 5.00 -21.02
CA GLY A 195 -21.44 5.62 -20.36
C GLY A 195 -22.10 4.78 -19.33
N GLU A 196 -22.00 4.32 -18.35
CA GLU A 196 -22.83 3.74 -17.29
C GLU A 196 -22.22 3.76 -15.86
N ASP A 197 -20.92 3.99 -15.67
CA ASP A 197 -20.26 3.75 -14.38
C ASP A 197 -19.98 5.01 -13.51
N PHE A 198 -20.36 6.22 -13.94
CA PHE A 198 -20.14 7.42 -13.14
C PHE A 198 -21.46 7.93 -12.51
N VAL A 199 -21.44 8.07 -11.19
CA VAL A 199 -22.57 8.59 -10.44
C VAL A 199 -22.47 10.13 -10.38
N THR A 200 -23.59 10.80 -10.64
CA THR A 200 -23.70 12.26 -10.59
C THR A 200 -23.90 12.81 -9.17
N GLU A 201 -24.09 11.93 -8.20
CA GLU A 201 -24.40 12.30 -6.81
C GLU A 201 -23.19 12.10 -5.86
N ASP A 202 -22.94 13.10 -5.01
CA ASP A 202 -21.92 13.01 -3.96
C ASP A 202 -22.48 12.29 -2.72
N TYR A 203 -21.88 11.19 -2.34
CA TYR A 203 -22.30 10.40 -1.18
C TYR A 203 -21.51 10.78 0.09
N PRO A 204 -22.17 11.28 1.14
CA PRO A 204 -21.56 11.33 2.47
C PRO A 204 -21.18 9.93 2.95
N THR A 205 -20.14 9.82 3.76
CA THR A 205 -19.60 8.54 4.23
C THR A 205 -20.66 7.63 4.85
N ALA A 206 -21.58 8.17 5.65
CA ALA A 206 -22.66 7.39 6.24
C ALA A 206 -23.64 6.81 5.20
N LYS A 207 -23.90 7.53 4.10
CA LYS A 207 -24.74 7.05 2.99
C LYS A 207 -23.99 5.99 2.17
N MET A 208 -22.67 6.18 1.96
CA MET A 208 -21.81 5.21 1.28
C MET A 208 -21.78 3.86 2.01
N LEU A 209 -21.59 3.86 3.35
CA LEU A 209 -21.54 2.64 4.17
C LEU A 209 -22.83 1.83 4.18
N ARG A 210 -23.98 2.44 3.85
CA ARG A 210 -25.26 1.74 3.74
C ARG A 210 -25.47 1.07 2.39
N ARG A 211 -24.58 1.28 1.41
CA ARG A 211 -24.72 0.71 0.07
C ARG A 211 -24.07 -0.67 -0.02
N LEU A 212 -24.78 -1.61 -0.59
CA LEU A 212 -24.25 -2.97 -0.84
C LEU A 212 -23.04 -2.94 -1.77
N SER A 213 -23.05 -2.05 -2.76
CA SER A 213 -21.92 -1.85 -3.68
C SER A 213 -20.61 -1.49 -2.96
N PHE A 214 -20.67 -0.77 -1.82
CA PHE A 214 -19.50 -0.49 -0.99
C PHE A 214 -18.92 -1.78 -0.41
N TRP A 215 -19.75 -2.61 0.22
CA TRP A 215 -19.27 -3.83 0.88
C TRP A 215 -18.78 -4.87 -0.12
N GLN A 216 -19.45 -5.01 -1.26
CA GLN A 216 -18.99 -5.89 -2.34
C GLN A 216 -17.63 -5.47 -2.88
N ALA A 217 -17.44 -4.17 -3.19
CA ALA A 217 -16.16 -3.65 -3.65
C ALA A 217 -15.09 -3.71 -2.56
N PHE A 218 -15.43 -3.37 -1.32
CA PHE A 218 -14.53 -3.41 -0.17
C PHE A 218 -13.99 -4.83 0.04
N LEU A 219 -14.86 -5.83 0.15
CA LEU A 219 -14.44 -7.23 0.34
C LEU A 219 -13.69 -7.80 -0.87
N CYS A 220 -14.10 -7.43 -2.10
CA CYS A 220 -13.35 -7.77 -3.31
C CYS A 220 -11.89 -7.27 -3.21
N ILE A 221 -11.71 -5.99 -2.85
CA ILE A 221 -10.38 -5.39 -2.74
C ILE A 221 -9.61 -5.97 -1.54
N VAL A 222 -10.26 -6.30 -0.42
CA VAL A 222 -9.63 -7.00 0.72
C VAL A 222 -9.01 -8.32 0.24
N CYS A 223 -9.78 -9.16 -0.43
CA CYS A 223 -9.31 -10.45 -0.91
C CYS A 223 -8.17 -10.31 -1.93
N MET A 224 -8.28 -9.37 -2.86
CA MET A 224 -7.23 -9.08 -3.84
C MET A 224 -5.95 -8.56 -3.17
N SER A 225 -6.09 -7.63 -2.23
CA SER A 225 -4.95 -7.05 -1.51
C SER A 225 -4.28 -8.04 -0.56
N ALA A 226 -5.02 -9.03 -0.05
CA ALA A 226 -4.48 -10.07 0.82
C ALA A 226 -3.40 -10.89 0.12
N VAL A 227 -3.57 -11.22 -1.16
CA VAL A 227 -2.57 -11.94 -1.96
C VAL A 227 -1.26 -11.15 -1.99
N GLY A 228 -1.32 -9.89 -2.37
CA GLY A 228 -0.12 -9.05 -2.48
C GLY A 228 0.54 -8.76 -1.13
N ASN A 229 -0.23 -8.43 -0.08
CA ASN A 229 0.29 -8.19 1.27
C ASN A 229 1.05 -9.41 1.80
N THR A 230 0.47 -10.60 1.62
CA THR A 230 1.07 -11.85 2.05
C THR A 230 2.39 -12.10 1.33
N VAL A 231 2.39 -12.02 0.00
CA VAL A 231 3.62 -12.23 -0.80
C VAL A 231 4.69 -11.20 -0.45
N ILE A 232 4.35 -9.93 -0.27
CA ILE A 232 5.30 -8.89 0.14
C ILE A 232 5.92 -9.22 1.51
N SER A 233 5.14 -9.75 2.44
CA SER A 233 5.65 -10.06 3.80
C SER A 233 6.65 -11.20 3.84
N PHE A 234 6.57 -12.18 2.91
CA PHE A 234 7.54 -13.29 2.80
C PHE A 234 8.41 -13.22 1.55
N ALA A 235 8.36 -12.20 0.72
CA ALA A 235 8.99 -12.19 -0.59
C ALA A 235 10.46 -12.61 -0.57
N ARG A 236 11.25 -12.15 0.42
CA ARG A 236 12.65 -12.52 0.58
C ARG A 236 12.78 -13.99 0.96
N ASP A 237 12.03 -14.45 1.96
CA ASP A 237 12.11 -15.81 2.49
C ASP A 237 11.63 -16.83 1.46
N LEU A 238 10.60 -16.49 0.69
CA LEU A 238 10.12 -17.28 -0.45
C LEU A 238 11.20 -17.45 -1.52
N CYS A 239 11.91 -16.37 -1.88
CA CYS A 239 13.02 -16.45 -2.84
C CYS A 239 14.13 -17.39 -2.34
N LEU A 240 14.49 -17.29 -1.06
CA LEU A 240 15.49 -18.15 -0.44
C LEU A 240 15.06 -19.62 -0.46
N SER A 241 13.78 -19.91 -0.20
CA SER A 241 13.24 -21.29 -0.18
C SER A 241 13.27 -21.98 -1.55
N VAL A 242 13.28 -21.23 -2.64
CA VAL A 242 13.39 -21.76 -4.02
C VAL A 242 14.82 -21.67 -4.58
N GLY A 243 15.81 -21.43 -3.70
CA GLY A 243 17.23 -21.50 -4.06
C GLY A 243 17.88 -20.18 -4.50
N ALA A 244 17.26 -19.03 -4.29
CA ALA A 244 17.90 -17.74 -4.54
C ALA A 244 18.98 -17.46 -3.48
N GLY A 245 20.12 -16.90 -3.90
CA GLY A 245 21.09 -16.34 -2.95
C GLY A 245 20.55 -15.07 -2.28
N ALA A 246 21.06 -14.72 -1.09
CA ALA A 246 20.57 -13.60 -0.28
C ALA A 246 20.55 -12.24 -1.02
N ALA A 247 21.61 -11.93 -1.78
CA ALA A 247 21.69 -10.71 -2.58
C ALA A 247 20.63 -10.67 -3.69
N LEU A 248 20.40 -11.81 -4.37
CA LEU A 248 19.37 -11.93 -5.40
C LEU A 248 17.96 -11.82 -4.78
N ALA A 249 17.71 -12.49 -3.66
CA ALA A 249 16.44 -12.42 -2.95
C ALA A 249 16.07 -10.96 -2.59
N THR A 250 17.02 -10.18 -2.06
CA THR A 250 16.83 -8.76 -1.78
C THR A 250 16.53 -7.94 -3.04
N THR A 251 17.23 -8.25 -4.15
CA THR A 251 16.98 -7.59 -5.44
C THR A 251 15.58 -7.91 -5.97
N LEU A 252 15.11 -9.15 -5.83
CA LEU A 252 13.78 -9.58 -6.27
C LEU A 252 12.64 -8.92 -5.47
N VAL A 253 12.83 -8.63 -4.18
CA VAL A 253 11.90 -7.76 -3.42
C VAL A 253 11.82 -6.37 -4.03
N GLY A 254 12.95 -5.82 -4.48
CA GLY A 254 12.98 -4.55 -5.21
C GLY A 254 12.23 -4.62 -6.55
N VAL A 255 12.40 -5.70 -7.31
CA VAL A 255 11.69 -5.93 -8.59
C VAL A 255 10.18 -6.03 -8.37
N LEU A 256 9.73 -6.79 -7.37
CA LEU A 256 8.32 -6.84 -6.97
C LEU A 256 7.77 -5.44 -6.67
N SER A 257 8.55 -4.62 -5.96
CA SER A 257 8.20 -3.24 -5.61
C SER A 257 8.06 -2.34 -6.84
N VAL A 258 8.92 -2.48 -7.84
CA VAL A 258 8.79 -1.78 -9.14
C VAL A 258 7.53 -2.21 -9.87
N CYS A 259 7.28 -3.52 -9.97
CA CYS A 259 6.06 -4.05 -10.59
C CYS A 259 4.81 -3.52 -9.89
N ASN A 260 4.82 -3.42 -8.55
CA ASN A 260 3.76 -2.78 -7.77
C ASN A 260 3.55 -1.31 -8.17
N GLY A 261 4.64 -0.56 -8.30
CA GLY A 261 4.58 0.83 -8.78
C GLY A 261 4.00 0.96 -10.20
N LEU A 262 4.46 0.13 -11.13
CA LEU A 262 3.97 0.09 -12.52
C LEU A 262 2.49 -0.30 -12.59
N GLY A 263 2.07 -1.29 -11.81
CA GLY A 263 0.67 -1.72 -11.72
C GLY A 263 -0.27 -0.58 -11.37
N ARG A 264 0.15 0.32 -10.49
CA ARG A 264 -0.65 1.50 -10.09
C ARG A 264 -0.91 2.47 -11.25
N ILE A 265 0.12 2.76 -12.04
CA ILE A 265 -0.01 3.65 -13.21
C ILE A 265 -0.89 2.99 -14.28
N VAL A 266 -0.56 1.76 -14.65
CA VAL A 266 -1.24 1.05 -15.74
C VAL A 266 -2.71 0.85 -15.40
N VAL A 267 -3.02 0.36 -14.20
CA VAL A 267 -4.42 0.12 -13.80
C VAL A 267 -5.18 1.44 -13.62
N GLY A 268 -4.53 2.52 -13.16
CA GLY A 268 -5.13 3.86 -13.14
C GLY A 268 -5.53 4.33 -14.53
N ALA A 269 -4.62 4.21 -15.50
CA ALA A 269 -4.89 4.56 -16.90
C ALA A 269 -5.97 3.66 -17.54
N LEU A 270 -5.97 2.36 -17.22
CA LEU A 270 -7.01 1.43 -17.67
C LEU A 270 -8.37 1.78 -17.08
N PHE A 271 -8.42 2.18 -15.82
CA PHE A 271 -9.68 2.59 -15.17
C PHE A 271 -10.28 3.82 -15.85
N ASP A 272 -9.43 4.81 -16.18
CA ASP A 272 -9.86 6.02 -16.86
C ASP A 272 -10.30 5.76 -18.31
N LYS A 273 -9.74 4.72 -18.99
CA LYS A 273 -10.04 4.39 -20.40
C LYS A 273 -11.15 3.35 -20.57
N LEU A 274 -11.12 2.28 -19.78
CA LEU A 274 -11.99 1.11 -19.96
C LEU A 274 -13.15 1.05 -18.95
N GLY A 275 -13.14 1.94 -17.94
CA GLY A 275 -14.10 1.97 -16.86
C GLY A 275 -13.90 0.84 -15.85
N ARG A 276 -14.76 0.84 -14.83
CA ARG A 276 -14.67 -0.04 -13.68
C ARG A 276 -14.73 -1.54 -14.03
N LYS A 277 -15.77 -1.95 -14.78
CA LYS A 277 -16.05 -3.39 -14.98
C LYS A 277 -14.87 -4.11 -15.61
N LYS A 278 -14.36 -3.59 -16.71
CA LYS A 278 -13.24 -4.21 -17.45
C LYS A 278 -11.93 -4.16 -16.65
N THR A 279 -11.66 -3.04 -16.00
CA THR A 279 -10.41 -2.86 -15.23
C THR A 279 -10.38 -3.74 -13.98
N MET A 280 -11.48 -3.80 -13.22
CA MET A 280 -11.54 -4.66 -12.05
C MET A 280 -11.52 -6.15 -12.44
N LEU A 281 -12.18 -6.54 -13.55
CA LEU A 281 -12.11 -7.93 -14.06
C LEU A 281 -10.66 -8.28 -14.43
N PHE A 282 -9.97 -7.43 -15.17
CA PHE A 282 -8.56 -7.60 -15.52
C PHE A 282 -7.69 -7.77 -14.26
N ALA A 283 -7.85 -6.90 -13.26
CA ALA A 283 -7.07 -6.95 -12.03
C ALA A 283 -7.33 -8.25 -11.23
N ASN A 284 -8.58 -8.71 -11.14
CA ASN A 284 -8.93 -9.97 -10.46
C ASN A 284 -8.35 -11.20 -11.18
N LEU A 285 -8.46 -11.26 -12.50
CA LEU A 285 -7.88 -12.36 -13.29
C LEU A 285 -6.35 -12.38 -13.15
N LEU A 286 -5.72 -11.22 -13.19
CA LEU A 286 -4.28 -11.12 -12.97
C LEU A 286 -3.88 -11.57 -11.56
N THR A 287 -4.68 -11.29 -10.53
CA THR A 287 -4.42 -11.74 -9.15
C THR A 287 -4.49 -13.26 -9.05
N ILE A 288 -5.47 -13.90 -9.72
CA ILE A 288 -5.59 -15.37 -9.77
C ILE A 288 -4.35 -15.97 -10.45
N VAL A 289 -3.99 -15.48 -11.63
CA VAL A 289 -2.81 -15.96 -12.38
C VAL A 289 -1.52 -15.77 -11.57
N ALA A 290 -1.38 -14.64 -10.89
CA ALA A 290 -0.22 -14.36 -10.05
C ALA A 290 -0.11 -15.34 -8.86
N ALA A 291 -1.22 -15.60 -8.18
CA ALA A 291 -1.27 -16.57 -7.07
C ALA A 291 -0.99 -18.00 -7.54
N ASP A 292 -1.57 -18.40 -8.68
CA ASP A 292 -1.35 -19.73 -9.28
C ASP A 292 0.11 -19.94 -9.71
N ILE A 293 0.70 -19.00 -10.45
CA ILE A 293 2.12 -19.08 -10.87
C ILE A 293 3.05 -19.13 -9.65
N THR A 294 2.73 -18.38 -8.58
CA THR A 294 3.55 -18.41 -7.37
C THR A 294 3.41 -19.76 -6.64
N LEU A 295 2.20 -20.36 -6.65
CA LEU A 295 1.99 -21.74 -6.15
C LEU A 295 2.81 -22.77 -6.98
N VAL A 296 2.75 -22.67 -8.31
CA VAL A 296 3.55 -23.52 -9.21
C VAL A 296 5.05 -23.36 -8.94
N ALA A 297 5.51 -22.14 -8.67
CA ALA A 297 6.92 -21.90 -8.33
C ALA A 297 7.35 -22.63 -7.05
N VAL A 298 6.48 -22.65 -6.03
CA VAL A 298 6.72 -23.38 -4.78
C VAL A 298 6.74 -24.88 -5.03
N LEU A 299 5.77 -25.43 -5.78
CA LEU A 299 5.68 -26.87 -6.06
C LEU A 299 6.84 -27.39 -6.93
N SER A 300 7.30 -26.57 -7.87
CA SER A 300 8.39 -26.93 -8.79
C SER A 300 9.77 -26.56 -8.28
N HIS A 301 9.90 -25.88 -7.14
CA HIS A 301 11.14 -25.29 -6.62
C HIS A 301 11.92 -24.49 -7.69
N SER A 302 11.17 -23.81 -8.59
CA SER A 302 11.73 -23.12 -9.75
C SER A 302 11.89 -21.63 -9.48
N LEU A 303 13.13 -21.17 -9.41
CA LEU A 303 13.44 -19.74 -9.24
C LEU A 303 12.94 -18.87 -10.40
N PRO A 304 13.06 -19.23 -11.70
CA PRO A 304 12.49 -18.44 -12.79
C PRO A 304 10.96 -18.26 -12.69
N VAL A 305 10.25 -19.33 -12.32
CA VAL A 305 8.79 -19.27 -12.13
C VAL A 305 8.45 -18.40 -10.91
N CYS A 306 9.23 -18.46 -9.84
CA CYS A 306 9.09 -17.59 -8.67
C CYS A 306 9.26 -16.12 -9.05
N ILE A 307 10.27 -15.77 -9.84
CA ILE A 307 10.49 -14.40 -10.32
C ILE A 307 9.27 -13.90 -11.10
N LEU A 308 8.74 -14.72 -12.02
CA LEU A 308 7.52 -14.37 -12.77
C LEU A 308 6.33 -14.18 -11.83
N GLY A 309 6.12 -15.08 -10.87
CA GLY A 309 5.06 -14.99 -9.86
C GLY A 309 5.16 -13.72 -9.04
N LEU A 310 6.36 -13.35 -8.59
CA LEU A 310 6.61 -12.11 -7.84
C LEU A 310 6.32 -10.85 -8.67
N CYS A 311 6.74 -10.83 -9.96
CA CYS A 311 6.46 -9.71 -10.85
C CYS A 311 4.95 -9.52 -11.05
N LEU A 312 4.22 -10.60 -11.34
CA LEU A 312 2.78 -10.57 -11.54
C LEU A 312 2.04 -10.20 -10.25
N THR A 313 2.46 -10.73 -9.10
CA THR A 313 1.88 -10.39 -7.79
C THR A 313 2.12 -8.92 -7.46
N GLY A 314 3.34 -8.42 -7.68
CA GLY A 314 3.64 -6.99 -7.50
C GLY A 314 2.72 -6.13 -8.35
N PHE A 315 2.62 -6.42 -9.64
CA PHE A 315 1.78 -5.67 -10.57
C PHE A 315 0.28 -5.73 -10.16
N SER A 316 -0.22 -6.92 -9.82
CA SER A 316 -1.59 -7.13 -9.35
C SER A 316 -1.88 -6.37 -8.05
N TYR A 317 -0.96 -6.41 -7.08
CA TYR A 317 -1.10 -5.67 -5.83
C TYR A 317 -1.17 -4.16 -6.05
N GLY A 318 -0.42 -3.63 -7.01
CA GLY A 318 -0.50 -2.22 -7.40
C GLY A 318 -1.89 -1.79 -7.88
N ALA A 319 -2.68 -2.70 -8.43
CA ALA A 319 -4.05 -2.44 -8.83
C ALA A 319 -4.97 -2.06 -7.65
N GLY A 320 -4.82 -2.71 -6.49
CA GLY A 320 -5.70 -2.53 -5.33
C GLY A 320 -5.86 -1.08 -4.86
N PRO A 321 -4.79 -0.39 -4.43
CA PRO A 321 -4.87 1.01 -4.01
C PRO A 321 -5.40 1.96 -5.09
N THR A 322 -5.05 1.72 -6.35
CA THR A 322 -5.50 2.55 -7.48
C THR A 322 -6.98 2.35 -7.76
N ILE A 323 -7.46 1.10 -7.77
CA ILE A 323 -8.89 0.78 -7.87
C ILE A 323 -9.64 1.37 -6.68
N THR A 324 -9.12 1.26 -5.46
CA THR A 324 -9.71 1.86 -4.26
C THR A 324 -9.97 3.36 -4.45
N SER A 325 -8.99 4.10 -4.95
CA SER A 325 -9.10 5.55 -5.21
C SER A 325 -10.09 5.84 -6.34
N ALA A 326 -9.92 5.18 -7.50
CA ALA A 326 -10.71 5.43 -8.69
C ALA A 326 -12.18 5.02 -8.50
N PHE A 327 -12.43 3.85 -7.87
CA PHE A 327 -13.77 3.37 -7.55
C PHE A 327 -14.49 4.32 -6.58
N THR A 328 -13.82 4.75 -5.50
CA THR A 328 -14.41 5.67 -4.52
C THR A 328 -14.81 6.99 -5.18
N SER A 329 -13.95 7.53 -6.04
CA SER A 329 -14.24 8.76 -6.77
C SER A 329 -15.38 8.60 -7.79
N ALA A 330 -15.39 7.47 -8.53
CA ALA A 330 -16.38 7.23 -9.58
C ALA A 330 -17.77 6.90 -9.03
N PHE A 331 -17.86 6.14 -7.92
CA PHE A 331 -19.13 5.66 -7.36
C PHE A 331 -19.74 6.57 -6.31
N TYR A 332 -18.89 7.31 -5.56
CA TYR A 332 -19.36 8.09 -4.39
C TYR A 332 -19.04 9.58 -4.47
N GLY A 333 -18.54 10.03 -5.63
CA GLY A 333 -18.28 11.43 -5.90
C GLY A 333 -17.00 11.97 -5.25
N THR A 334 -16.75 13.25 -5.43
CA THR A 334 -15.47 13.88 -5.05
C THR A 334 -15.55 14.79 -3.84
N LYS A 335 -16.73 15.25 -3.47
CA LYS A 335 -16.95 16.18 -2.34
C LYS A 335 -16.48 15.59 -1.00
N TYR A 336 -16.79 14.33 -0.76
CA TYR A 336 -16.42 13.60 0.47
C TYR A 336 -15.25 12.62 0.25
N PHE A 337 -14.58 12.70 -0.89
CA PHE A 337 -13.53 11.77 -1.30
C PHE A 337 -12.46 11.51 -0.23
N PRO A 338 -11.86 12.52 0.47
CA PRO A 338 -10.79 12.25 1.43
C PRO A 338 -11.19 11.28 2.56
N VAL A 339 -12.43 11.39 3.04
CA VAL A 339 -12.94 10.50 4.10
C VAL A 339 -13.41 9.18 3.53
N ASN A 340 -14.15 9.20 2.43
CA ASN A 340 -14.65 7.99 1.76
C ASN A 340 -13.50 7.10 1.29
N PHE A 341 -12.44 7.69 0.73
CA PHE A 341 -11.23 6.98 0.33
C PHE A 341 -10.50 6.37 1.53
N SER A 342 -10.38 7.10 2.64
CA SER A 342 -9.77 6.56 3.87
C SER A 342 -10.53 5.36 4.41
N VAL A 343 -11.87 5.43 4.40
CA VAL A 343 -12.72 4.31 4.85
C VAL A 343 -12.56 3.11 3.92
N MET A 344 -12.56 3.33 2.61
CA MET A 344 -12.33 2.26 1.64
C MET A 344 -10.92 1.67 1.80
N ASN A 345 -9.93 2.49 2.18
CA ASN A 345 -8.54 2.06 2.36
C ASN A 345 -8.32 1.17 3.59
N PHE A 346 -9.29 1.06 4.51
CA PHE A 346 -9.27 0.03 5.56
C PHE A 346 -9.20 -1.40 5.01
N ASN A 347 -9.47 -1.61 3.70
CA ASN A 347 -9.23 -2.90 3.05
C ASN A 347 -7.81 -3.42 3.28
N LEU A 348 -6.80 -2.55 3.32
CA LEU A 348 -5.40 -2.94 3.57
C LEU A 348 -5.18 -3.47 4.99
N MET A 349 -5.92 -2.95 5.97
CA MET A 349 -5.91 -3.46 7.35
C MET A 349 -6.47 -4.88 7.39
N PHE A 350 -7.65 -5.13 6.81
CA PHE A 350 -8.24 -6.47 6.77
C PHE A 350 -7.39 -7.45 5.93
N ALA A 351 -6.80 -6.98 4.85
CA ALA A 351 -5.87 -7.76 4.04
C ALA A 351 -4.61 -8.17 4.84
N SER A 352 -4.12 -7.33 5.76
CA SER A 352 -2.95 -7.67 6.59
C SER A 352 -3.25 -8.75 7.64
N PHE A 353 -4.50 -8.84 8.15
CA PHE A 353 -4.90 -9.97 8.99
C PHE A 353 -4.93 -11.28 8.21
N MET A 354 -5.32 -11.25 6.92
CA MET A 354 -5.23 -12.45 6.06
C MET A 354 -3.77 -12.86 5.82
N ALA A 355 -2.85 -11.90 5.72
CA ALA A 355 -1.42 -12.20 5.64
C ALA A 355 -0.90 -12.87 6.93
N THR A 356 -1.35 -12.43 8.10
CA THR A 356 -1.02 -13.08 9.38
C THR A 356 -1.58 -14.50 9.44
N ALA A 357 -2.82 -14.73 8.98
CA ALA A 357 -3.41 -16.08 8.90
C ALA A 357 -2.61 -17.00 7.96
N ALA A 358 -2.15 -16.47 6.81
CA ALA A 358 -1.29 -17.21 5.89
C ALA A 358 0.08 -17.54 6.52
N SER A 359 0.64 -16.65 7.36
CA SER A 359 1.87 -16.94 8.13
C SER A 359 1.65 -18.06 9.14
N GLY A 360 0.51 -18.09 9.83
CA GLY A 360 0.14 -19.19 10.72
C GLY A 360 -0.02 -20.54 9.98
N LEU A 361 -0.55 -20.51 8.75
CA LEU A 361 -0.60 -21.70 7.89
C LEU A 361 0.80 -22.16 7.48
N LEU A 362 1.73 -21.24 7.19
CA LEU A 362 3.11 -21.56 6.88
C LEU A 362 3.80 -22.28 8.05
N GLU A 363 3.62 -21.78 9.27
CA GLU A 363 4.17 -22.37 10.48
C GLU A 363 3.57 -23.77 10.77
N SER A 364 2.25 -23.93 10.61
CA SER A 364 1.54 -25.18 10.90
C SER A 364 1.75 -26.28 9.86
N THR A 365 1.92 -25.92 8.58
CA THR A 365 2.11 -26.88 7.48
C THR A 365 3.59 -27.11 7.13
N GLY A 366 4.49 -26.30 7.68
CA GLY A 366 5.93 -26.37 7.41
C GLY A 366 6.32 -26.03 5.96
N GLY A 367 5.42 -25.40 5.19
CA GLY A 367 5.68 -25.07 3.79
C GLY A 367 4.72 -24.06 3.17
N TYR A 368 5.12 -23.46 2.05
CA TYR A 368 4.39 -22.40 1.38
C TYR A 368 3.13 -22.86 0.63
N VAL A 369 2.93 -24.17 0.41
CA VAL A 369 1.77 -24.71 -0.35
C VAL A 369 0.45 -24.31 0.30
N GLY A 370 0.31 -24.55 1.62
CA GLY A 370 -0.91 -24.19 2.37
C GLY A 370 -1.28 -22.71 2.24
N PRO A 371 -0.38 -21.78 2.56
CA PRO A 371 -0.56 -20.35 2.32
C PRO A 371 -1.01 -20.00 0.91
N PHE A 372 -0.36 -20.51 -0.13
CA PHE A 372 -0.69 -20.16 -1.52
C PHE A 372 -2.01 -20.75 -2.00
N VAL A 373 -2.42 -21.94 -1.55
CA VAL A 373 -3.76 -22.48 -1.81
C VAL A 373 -4.83 -21.60 -1.16
N PHE A 374 -4.61 -21.15 0.08
CA PHE A 374 -5.50 -20.20 0.76
C PHE A 374 -5.61 -18.87 -0.02
N LEU A 375 -4.48 -18.31 -0.48
CA LEU A 375 -4.48 -17.07 -1.26
C LEU A 375 -5.17 -17.21 -2.62
N LEU A 376 -5.01 -18.34 -3.29
CA LEU A 376 -5.73 -18.65 -4.54
C LEU A 376 -7.23 -18.70 -4.30
N GLY A 377 -7.69 -19.30 -3.20
CA GLY A 377 -9.09 -19.29 -2.78
C GLY A 377 -9.62 -17.85 -2.59
N LEU A 378 -8.85 -16.99 -1.91
CA LEU A 378 -9.23 -15.57 -1.74
C LEU A 378 -9.28 -14.83 -3.08
N ALA A 379 -8.36 -15.10 -4.01
CA ALA A 379 -8.36 -14.48 -5.34
C ALA A 379 -9.61 -14.86 -6.14
N VAL A 380 -10.07 -16.13 -6.07
CA VAL A 380 -11.32 -16.58 -6.68
C VAL A 380 -12.53 -15.91 -6.04
N VAL A 381 -12.59 -15.83 -4.71
CA VAL A 381 -13.64 -15.10 -3.99
C VAL A 381 -13.69 -13.64 -4.40
N SER A 382 -12.54 -12.99 -4.56
CA SER A 382 -12.45 -11.61 -5.07
C SER A 382 -13.12 -11.46 -6.44
N LEU A 383 -12.87 -12.39 -7.36
CA LEU A 383 -13.51 -12.38 -8.69
C LEU A 383 -15.03 -12.51 -8.60
N LEU A 384 -15.54 -13.44 -7.80
CA LEU A 384 -16.98 -13.65 -7.62
C LEU A 384 -17.65 -12.39 -7.03
N LEU A 385 -17.02 -11.76 -6.03
CA LEU A 385 -17.48 -10.49 -5.47
C LEU A 385 -17.49 -9.38 -6.52
N ASN A 386 -16.45 -9.28 -7.35
CA ASN A 386 -16.38 -8.27 -8.40
C ASN A 386 -17.53 -8.40 -9.40
N LEU A 387 -17.85 -9.63 -9.81
CA LEU A 387 -18.96 -9.89 -10.73
C LEU A 387 -20.33 -9.52 -10.15
N SER A 388 -20.48 -9.55 -8.82
CA SER A 388 -21.71 -9.20 -8.12
C SER A 388 -21.94 -7.70 -7.93
N ILE A 389 -20.90 -6.82 -8.11
CA ILE A 389 -21.03 -5.40 -7.86
C ILE A 389 -22.02 -4.75 -8.82
N LYS A 390 -23.10 -4.21 -8.25
CA LYS A 390 -24.09 -3.38 -8.94
C LYS A 390 -23.89 -1.89 -8.57
N ARG A 391 -24.50 -1.01 -9.36
CA ARG A 391 -24.51 0.43 -9.06
C ARG A 391 -25.09 0.73 -7.69
N PRO A 392 -24.61 1.82 -7.00
CA PRO A 392 -25.15 2.24 -5.70
C PRO A 392 -26.59 2.73 -5.78
#